data_94e8ddbf64ae816c2109e41416630242
#
_entry.id   94e8ddbf64ae816c2109e41416630242
#
_cell.length_a   1.000
_cell.length_b   1.000
_cell.length_c   1.000
_cell.angle_alpha   90.00
_cell.angle_beta   90.00
_cell.angle_gamma   90.00
#
_symmetry.space_group_name_H-M   'P 1'
#
loop_
_entity.id
_entity.type
_entity.pdbx_description
1 polymer ?
#
loop_
_entity_poly.entity_id
_entity_poly.type
_entity_poly.pdbx_seq_one_letter_code
_entity_poly.pdbx_strand_id
1 'polypeptide(L)' 'MEHKNIVATIYLKDGQAVASMTDFTPVEDVYRLCQLYNDSGIDKIIIFDLSTSDDEHEKNIHTIENINRNIEIKVCA' A
#
# COMPACT_ATOMS: atom_id res chain seq x y z
N MET A 1 25.07 13.63 9.39
CA MET A 1 23.77 13.72 8.68
C MET A 1 22.75 12.80 9.34
N GLU A 2 21.62 13.35 9.65
CA GLU A 2 20.57 12.56 10.25
C GLU A 2 19.88 11.69 9.22
N HIS A 3 19.71 10.44 9.57
CA HIS A 3 18.92 9.52 8.77
C HIS A 3 17.45 9.62 9.21
N LYS A 4 16.58 9.99 8.30
CA LYS A 4 15.17 10.07 8.58
C LYS A 4 14.45 8.86 7.99
N ASN A 5 13.62 8.24 8.79
CA ASN A 5 12.74 7.18 8.28
C ASN A 5 11.58 7.83 7.56
N ILE A 6 11.45 7.51 6.28
CA ILE A 6 10.35 8.01 5.47
C ILE A 6 9.33 6.89 5.34
N VAL A 7 8.11 7.18 5.76
CA VAL A 7 7.01 6.21 5.76
C VAL A 7 5.92 6.69 4.83
N ALA A 8 5.52 5.83 3.90
CA ALA A 8 4.38 6.09 3.03
C ALA A 8 3.16 5.32 3.53
N THR A 9 1.98 5.88 3.33
CA THR A 9 0.73 5.25 3.72
C THR A 9 -0.14 5.02 2.49
N ILE A 10 -0.69 3.82 2.38
CA ILE A 10 -1.61 3.46 1.31
C ILE A 10 -2.90 2.95 1.94
N TYR A 11 -4.03 3.46 1.48
CA TYR A 11 -5.35 2.96 1.87
C TYR A 11 -5.83 2.02 0.77
N LEU A 12 -6.15 0.79 1.14
CA LEU A 12 -6.48 -0.26 0.19
C LEU A 12 -7.95 -0.69 0.37
N LYS A 13 -8.73 -0.51 -0.66
CA LYS A 13 -10.15 -0.89 -0.68
C LYS A 13 -10.40 -1.75 -1.92
N ASP A 14 -10.85 -2.99 -1.70
CA ASP A 14 -11.18 -3.93 -2.78
C ASP A 14 -10.01 -4.13 -3.75
N GLY A 15 -8.79 -4.20 -3.21
CA GLY A 15 -7.59 -4.41 -4.01
C GLY A 15 -7.07 -3.17 -4.73
N GLN A 16 -7.65 -2.00 -4.46
CA GLN A 16 -7.27 -0.75 -5.10
C GLN A 16 -6.82 0.29 -4.08
N ALA A 17 -5.83 1.08 -4.44
CA ALA A 17 -5.41 2.22 -3.63
C ALA A 17 -6.44 3.34 -3.78
N VAL A 18 -6.88 3.88 -2.65
CA VAL A 18 -7.89 4.94 -2.62
C VAL A 18 -7.36 6.17 -1.88
N ALA A 19 -8.06 7.28 -2.01
CA ALA A 19 -7.59 8.58 -1.54
C ALA A 19 -7.47 8.67 -0.02
N SER A 20 -8.43 8.10 0.72
CA SER A 20 -8.41 8.14 2.19
C SER A 20 -9.34 7.09 2.78
N MET A 21 -9.38 7.02 4.11
CA MET A 21 -10.24 6.08 4.82
C MET A 21 -11.74 6.36 4.59
N THR A 22 -12.08 7.59 4.23
CA THR A 22 -13.48 7.99 4.00
C THR A 22 -13.77 8.33 2.55
N ASP A 23 -12.73 8.49 1.73
CA ASP A 23 -12.87 8.79 0.30
C ASP A 23 -12.30 7.63 -0.49
N PHE A 24 -13.18 6.79 -1.03
CA PHE A 24 -12.78 5.58 -1.75
C PHE A 24 -12.55 5.82 -3.24
N THR A 25 -12.32 7.06 -3.63
CA THR A 25 -11.95 7.37 -5.01
C THR A 25 -10.61 6.70 -5.35
N PRO A 26 -10.56 5.82 -6.36
CA PRO A 26 -9.31 5.19 -6.75
C PRO A 26 -8.30 6.25 -7.19
N VAL A 27 -7.07 6.08 -6.73
CA VAL A 27 -5.96 6.92 -7.14
C VAL A 27 -5.09 6.14 -8.12
N GLU A 28 -3.80 6.16 -7.99
CA GLU A 28 -2.92 5.40 -8.89
C GLU A 28 -3.01 3.91 -8.62
N ASP A 29 -2.61 3.07 -9.59
CA ASP A 29 -2.43 1.63 -9.38
C ASP A 29 -1.51 1.39 -8.20
N VAL A 30 -1.95 0.55 -7.26
CA VAL A 30 -1.21 0.29 -6.02
C VAL A 30 0.19 -0.26 -6.29
N TYR A 31 0.35 -1.10 -7.30
CA TYR A 31 1.67 -1.65 -7.64
C TYR A 31 2.60 -0.56 -8.15
N ARG A 32 2.06 0.36 -8.93
CA ARG A 32 2.83 1.50 -9.43
C ARG A 32 3.20 2.46 -8.30
N LEU A 33 2.30 2.71 -7.37
CA LEU A 33 2.60 3.53 -6.20
C LEU A 33 3.73 2.92 -5.37
N CYS A 34 3.66 1.62 -5.13
CA CYS A 34 4.69 0.93 -4.37
C CYS A 34 6.03 0.98 -5.08
N GLN A 35 6.03 0.83 -6.41
CA GLN A 35 7.26 0.94 -7.19
C GLN A 35 7.85 2.33 -7.12
N LEU A 36 7.01 3.36 -7.22
CA LEU A 36 7.45 4.75 -7.10
C LEU A 36 8.04 5.02 -5.73
N TYR A 37 7.42 4.53 -4.68
CA TYR A 37 7.92 4.69 -3.31
C TYR A 37 9.26 3.96 -3.14
N ASN A 38 9.37 2.76 -3.67
CA ASN A 38 10.62 2.00 -3.61
C ASN A 38 11.74 2.76 -4.32
N ASP A 39 11.47 3.31 -5.50
CA ASP A 39 12.44 4.05 -6.28
C ASP A 39 12.81 5.39 -5.63
N SER A 40 11.92 5.95 -4.83
CA SER A 40 12.14 7.23 -4.16
C SER A 40 12.91 7.12 -2.85
N GLY A 41 13.25 5.90 -2.43
CA GLY A 41 13.99 5.69 -1.18
C GLY A 41 13.12 5.70 0.06
N ILE A 42 11.85 5.38 -0.07
CA ILE A 42 10.94 5.23 1.08
C ILE A 42 11.40 4.03 1.90
N ASP A 43 11.46 4.18 3.22
CA ASP A 43 11.95 3.13 4.12
C ASP A 43 10.88 2.09 4.44
N LYS A 44 9.61 2.49 4.44
CA LYS A 44 8.53 1.63 4.86
C LYS A 44 7.23 2.06 4.21
N ILE A 45 6.40 1.09 3.87
CA ILE A 45 5.03 1.34 3.41
C ILE A 45 4.07 0.72 4.40
N ILE A 46 3.10 1.51 4.87
CA ILE A 46 2.02 1.02 5.71
C ILE A 46 0.76 0.97 4.85
N ILE A 47 0.13 -0.20 4.81
CA ILE A 47 -1.10 -0.38 4.06
C ILE A 47 -2.25 -0.60 5.02
N PHE A 48 -3.27 0.25 4.93
CA PHE A 48 -4.49 0.09 5.70
C PHE A 48 -5.51 -0.68 4.87
N ASP A 49 -5.99 -1.78 5.42
CA ASP A 49 -7.01 -2.62 4.82
C ASP A 49 -8.38 -2.06 5.19
N LEU A 50 -9.08 -1.48 4.22
CA LEU A 50 -10.40 -0.88 4.40
C LEU A 50 -11.53 -1.84 4.03
N SER A 51 -11.26 -3.13 3.99
CA SER A 51 -12.27 -4.13 3.60
C SER A 51 -13.43 -4.15 4.58
N THR A 52 -14.63 -4.35 4.05
CA THR A 52 -15.85 -4.49 4.85
C THR A 52 -16.49 -5.87 4.71
N SER A 53 -15.85 -6.76 3.94
CA SER A 53 -16.29 -8.14 3.75
C SER A 53 -15.07 -9.04 3.63
N ASP A 54 -15.30 -10.35 3.78
CA ASP A 54 -14.22 -11.33 3.65
C ASP A 54 -13.65 -11.36 2.24
N ASP A 55 -14.48 -11.20 1.23
CA ASP A 55 -14.03 -11.17 -0.16
C ASP A 55 -13.09 -10.00 -0.43
N GLU A 56 -13.44 -8.83 0.06
CA GLU A 56 -12.59 -7.65 -0.07
C GLU A 56 -11.27 -7.83 0.67
N HIS A 57 -11.34 -8.42 1.87
CA HIS A 57 -10.17 -8.69 2.68
C HIS A 57 -9.20 -9.62 1.96
N GLU A 58 -9.71 -10.69 1.35
CA GLU A 58 -8.88 -11.62 0.58
C GLU A 58 -8.21 -10.94 -0.60
N LYS A 59 -8.92 -10.09 -1.33
CA LYS A 59 -8.34 -9.32 -2.44
C LYS A 59 -7.20 -8.44 -1.95
N ASN A 60 -7.40 -7.77 -0.82
CA ASN A 60 -6.37 -6.91 -0.25
C ASN A 60 -5.14 -7.72 0.17
N ILE A 61 -5.34 -8.89 0.77
CA ILE A 61 -4.24 -9.76 1.17
C ILE A 61 -3.44 -10.22 -0.05
N HIS A 62 -4.10 -10.64 -1.12
CA HIS A 62 -3.41 -11.03 -2.36
C HIS A 62 -2.59 -9.87 -2.92
N THR A 63 -3.15 -8.67 -2.90
CA THR A 63 -2.45 -7.49 -3.36
C THR A 63 -1.20 -7.22 -2.51
N ILE A 64 -1.32 -7.30 -1.20
CA ILE A 64 -0.21 -7.10 -0.27
C ILE A 64 0.89 -8.15 -0.48
N GLU A 65 0.51 -9.40 -0.65
CA GLU A 65 1.47 -10.47 -0.92
C GLU A 65 2.25 -10.24 -2.21
N ASN A 66 1.56 -9.82 -3.27
CA ASN A 66 2.20 -9.51 -4.54
C ASN A 66 3.15 -8.32 -4.43
N ILE A 67 2.78 -7.32 -3.67
CA ILE A 67 3.64 -6.16 -3.42
C ILE A 67 4.91 -6.62 -2.71
N ASN A 68 4.79 -7.44 -1.67
CA ASN A 68 5.94 -7.93 -0.92
C ASN A 68 6.92 -8.73 -1.77
N ARG A 69 6.44 -9.39 -2.82
CA ARG A 69 7.30 -10.16 -3.73
C ARG A 69 8.08 -9.29 -4.69
N ASN A 70 7.58 -8.09 -4.99
CA ASN A 70 8.12 -7.26 -6.05
C ASN A 70 8.91 -6.06 -5.58
N ILE A 71 8.87 -5.74 -4.30
CA ILE A 71 9.60 -4.61 -3.74
C ILE A 71 10.39 -5.06 -2.50
N GLU A 72 11.50 -4.37 -2.25
CA GLU A 72 12.42 -4.73 -1.15
C GLU A 72 12.11 -3.99 0.14
N ILE A 73 11.37 -2.90 0.09
CA ILE A 73 11.04 -2.14 1.29
C ILE A 73 10.01 -2.87 2.12
N LYS A 74 10.06 -2.63 3.44
CA LYS A 74 9.16 -3.29 4.37
C LYS A 74 7.73 -2.80 4.18
N VAL A 75 6.79 -3.74 4.08
CA VAL A 75 5.37 -3.44 3.96
C VAL A 75 4.66 -3.98 5.20
N CYS A 76 3.89 -3.13 5.86
CA CYS A 76 3.07 -3.49 7.01
C CYS A 76 1.59 -3.28 6.67
N ALA A 77 0.79 -4.23 7.07
CA ALA A 77 -0.67 -4.15 6.85
C ALA A 77 -1.41 -4.03 8.17
#